data_9283ddd8bd5bf25feee94dfba38f34b5
#
_entry.id   9283ddd8bd5bf25feee94dfba38f34b5
#
_cell.length_a   1.000
_cell.length_b   1.000
_cell.length_c   1.000
_cell.angle_alpha   90.00
_cell.angle_beta   90.00
_cell.angle_gamma   90.00
#
_symmetry.space_group_name_H-M   'P 1'
#
loop_
_entity.id
_entity.type
_entity.pdbx_description
1 polymer ?
#
loop_
_entity_poly.entity_id
_entity_poly.type
_entity_poly.pdbx_seq_one_letter_code
_entity_poly.pdbx_strand_id
1 'polypeptide(L)'
;IDGGQAEYVRVPFADQGLNKIPEGVTDRQALLVGDVLATGYWAARISEITEEDTVLIIGAGPTGICTLLSVMLKNPAKIIICEKDETRIRFINEHYPETLTVSPEDCKEFVKTNSEHGGADAVLEVAGAESTFKLAWECARPNAIVTVVALYDKAQMLPLPDMYGKNLT
;
A
#
# COMPACT_ATOMS: atom_id res chain seq x y z
N ILE A 1 -10.50 -24.05 -11.25
CA ILE A 1 -9.29 -24.68 -10.71
C ILE A 1 -9.53 -24.90 -9.24
N ASP A 2 -9.30 -26.12 -8.76
CA ASP A 2 -9.45 -26.46 -7.35
C ASP A 2 -8.38 -25.74 -6.52
N GLY A 3 -8.68 -25.45 -5.25
CA GLY A 3 -7.75 -24.78 -4.36
C GLY A 3 -6.56 -25.66 -3.96
N GLY A 4 -5.51 -25.04 -3.40
CA GLY A 4 -4.27 -25.71 -2.98
C GLY A 4 -4.30 -26.33 -1.58
N GLN A 5 -5.44 -26.31 -0.87
CA GLN A 5 -5.57 -26.92 0.47
C GLN A 5 -5.86 -28.42 0.34
N ALA A 6 -4.89 -29.18 -0.15
CA ALA A 6 -4.97 -30.60 -0.42
C ALA A 6 -3.57 -31.23 -0.34
N GLU A 7 -3.51 -32.55 -0.21
CA GLU A 7 -2.22 -33.30 -0.25
C GLU A 7 -1.51 -33.15 -1.59
N TYR A 8 -2.27 -32.99 -2.67
CA TYR A 8 -1.77 -32.80 -4.05
C TYR A 8 -2.53 -31.69 -4.72
N VAL A 9 -1.83 -30.85 -5.47
CA VAL A 9 -2.42 -29.80 -6.29
C VAL A 9 -1.86 -29.89 -7.71
N ARG A 10 -2.77 -29.76 -8.69
CA ARG A 10 -2.39 -29.71 -10.10
C ARG A 10 -2.05 -28.26 -10.48
N VAL A 11 -0.81 -28.02 -10.87
CA VAL A 11 -0.34 -26.70 -11.34
C VAL A 11 -0.18 -26.74 -12.86
N PRO A 12 -1.10 -26.12 -13.63
CA PRO A 12 -0.94 -25.97 -15.07
C PRO A 12 0.28 -25.09 -15.39
N PHE A 13 0.98 -25.40 -16.47
CA PHE A 13 2.13 -24.62 -16.94
C PHE A 13 3.21 -24.40 -15.85
N ALA A 14 3.51 -25.44 -15.08
CA ALA A 14 4.40 -25.39 -13.94
C ALA A 14 5.80 -24.84 -14.29
N ASP A 15 6.30 -25.13 -15.49
CA ASP A 15 7.60 -24.63 -15.96
C ASP A 15 7.66 -23.11 -16.13
N GLN A 16 6.50 -22.46 -16.25
CA GLN A 16 6.40 -21.00 -16.36
C GLN A 16 5.94 -20.32 -15.06
N GLY A 17 5.12 -21.02 -14.28
CA GLY A 17 4.45 -20.48 -13.10
C GLY A 17 5.11 -20.80 -11.77
N LEU A 18 6.04 -21.76 -11.72
CA LEU A 18 6.72 -22.12 -10.49
C LEU A 18 8.19 -21.69 -10.51
N ASN A 19 8.62 -21.12 -9.40
CA ASN A 19 10.01 -20.81 -9.15
C ASN A 19 10.51 -21.63 -7.95
N LYS A 20 11.77 -22.09 -8.02
CA LYS A 20 12.43 -22.71 -6.87
C LYS A 20 12.63 -21.66 -5.78
N ILE A 21 12.35 -22.03 -4.55
CA ILE A 21 12.67 -21.19 -3.39
C ILE A 21 14.19 -21.04 -3.34
N PRO A 22 14.72 -19.79 -3.31
CA PRO A 22 16.16 -19.56 -3.25
C PRO A 22 16.79 -20.14 -1.98
N GLU A 23 18.07 -20.48 -2.05
CA GLU A 23 18.84 -20.91 -0.88
C GLU A 23 18.82 -19.78 0.20
N GLY A 24 18.65 -20.16 1.45
CA GLY A 24 18.54 -19.23 2.57
C GLY A 24 17.14 -18.67 2.84
N VAL A 25 16.17 -18.95 1.97
CA VAL A 25 14.76 -18.57 2.17
C VAL A 25 13.99 -19.79 2.68
N THR A 26 13.31 -19.64 3.82
CA THR A 26 12.45 -20.70 4.38
C THR A 26 11.09 -20.74 3.66
N ASP A 27 10.40 -21.87 3.68
CA ASP A 27 9.04 -22.01 3.14
C ASP A 27 8.07 -20.97 3.74
N ARG A 28 8.23 -20.67 5.04
CA ARG A 28 7.42 -19.66 5.71
C ARG A 28 7.63 -18.25 5.18
N GLN A 29 8.86 -17.89 4.84
CA GLN A 29 9.17 -16.61 4.20
C GLN A 29 8.67 -16.60 2.75
N ALA A 30 8.89 -17.69 2.01
CA ALA A 30 8.45 -17.82 0.63
C ALA A 30 6.92 -17.73 0.48
N LEU A 31 6.15 -18.20 1.44
CA LEU A 31 4.69 -18.11 1.44
C LEU A 31 4.19 -16.65 1.30
N LEU A 32 4.85 -15.70 1.96
CA LEU A 32 4.47 -14.28 1.88
C LEU A 32 4.84 -13.64 0.55
N VAL A 33 5.86 -14.17 -0.14
CA VAL A 33 6.33 -13.65 -1.44
C VAL A 33 5.32 -13.93 -2.56
N GLY A 34 4.55 -15.02 -2.44
CA GLY A 34 3.62 -15.46 -3.48
C GLY A 34 2.49 -14.47 -3.79
N ASP A 35 2.12 -13.61 -2.85
CA ASP A 35 1.01 -12.65 -3.02
C ASP A 35 1.31 -11.32 -2.31
N VAL A 36 1.11 -11.24 -0.99
CA VAL A 36 1.02 -9.96 -0.26
C VAL A 36 2.32 -9.14 -0.32
N LEU A 37 3.49 -9.78 -0.25
CA LEU A 37 4.76 -9.07 -0.36
C LEU A 37 5.03 -8.63 -1.80
N ALA A 38 4.77 -9.50 -2.79
CA ALA A 38 4.91 -9.16 -4.20
C ALA A 38 3.98 -8.01 -4.60
N THR A 39 2.74 -8.03 -4.09
CA THR A 39 1.75 -6.97 -4.29
C THR A 39 2.25 -5.64 -3.71
N GLY A 40 2.72 -5.62 -2.46
CA GLY A 40 3.28 -4.42 -1.82
C GLY A 40 4.52 -3.90 -2.54
N TYR A 41 5.41 -4.80 -2.96
CA TYR A 41 6.61 -4.42 -3.73
C TYR A 41 6.26 -3.81 -5.08
N TRP A 42 5.32 -4.41 -5.81
CA TRP A 42 4.86 -3.87 -7.08
C TRP A 42 4.21 -2.51 -6.92
N ALA A 43 3.35 -2.34 -5.91
CA ALA A 43 2.74 -1.07 -5.58
C ALA A 43 3.78 0.03 -5.33
N ALA A 44 4.77 -0.23 -4.48
CA ALA A 44 5.86 0.72 -4.21
C ALA A 44 6.70 1.03 -5.46
N ARG A 45 6.86 0.03 -6.36
CA ARG A 45 7.62 0.20 -7.60
C ARG A 45 6.92 1.13 -8.59
N ILE A 46 5.61 0.93 -8.83
CA ILE A 46 4.86 1.73 -9.81
C ILE A 46 4.49 3.12 -9.29
N SER A 47 4.62 3.36 -7.98
CA SER A 47 4.40 4.68 -7.38
C SER A 47 5.60 5.64 -7.54
N GLU A 48 6.65 5.22 -8.21
CA GLU A 48 7.84 6.03 -8.57
C GLU A 48 8.44 6.82 -7.40
N ILE A 49 8.37 6.27 -6.20
CA ILE A 49 8.78 6.90 -4.94
C ILE A 49 10.26 7.25 -4.96
N THR A 50 10.56 8.50 -4.56
CA THR A 50 11.91 9.05 -4.38
C THR A 50 12.24 9.32 -2.91
N GLU A 51 13.50 9.67 -2.63
CA GLU A 51 13.97 9.99 -1.27
C GLU A 51 13.42 11.30 -0.72
N GLU A 52 12.88 12.18 -1.56
CA GLU A 52 12.31 13.47 -1.17
C GLU A 52 10.81 13.37 -0.84
N ASP A 53 10.16 12.25 -1.19
CA ASP A 53 8.72 12.12 -1.15
C ASP A 53 8.15 11.93 0.28
N THR A 54 6.97 12.50 0.48
CA THR A 54 6.04 12.10 1.54
C THR A 54 5.08 11.06 0.99
N VAL A 55 5.13 9.85 1.53
CA VAL A 55 4.30 8.71 1.11
C VAL A 55 3.17 8.47 2.10
N LEU A 56 1.94 8.37 1.61
CA LEU A 56 0.78 7.96 2.39
C LEU A 56 0.40 6.52 2.04
N ILE A 57 0.30 5.66 3.05
CA ILE A 57 -0.25 4.30 2.92
C ILE A 57 -1.59 4.26 3.68
N ILE A 58 -2.68 3.91 2.99
CA ILE A 58 -4.00 3.79 3.61
C ILE A 58 -4.31 2.32 3.88
N GLY A 59 -4.28 1.95 5.16
CA GLY A 59 -4.47 0.60 5.66
C GLY A 59 -3.17 -0.06 6.14
N ALA A 60 -3.22 -0.67 7.34
CA ALA A 60 -2.12 -1.41 7.96
C ALA A 60 -2.45 -2.90 8.15
N GLY A 61 -3.23 -3.47 7.25
CA GLY A 61 -3.43 -4.92 7.16
C GLY A 61 -2.18 -5.65 6.63
N PRO A 62 -2.23 -6.97 6.41
CA PRO A 62 -1.08 -7.72 5.91
C PRO A 62 -0.46 -7.13 4.63
N THR A 63 -1.28 -6.76 3.66
CA THR A 63 -0.83 -6.08 2.44
C THR A 63 -0.24 -4.71 2.74
N GLY A 64 -0.84 -3.94 3.68
CA GLY A 64 -0.32 -2.64 4.10
C GLY A 64 1.05 -2.73 4.75
N ILE A 65 1.30 -3.73 5.61
CA ILE A 65 2.63 -3.97 6.19
C ILE A 65 3.66 -4.35 5.11
N CYS A 66 3.28 -5.22 4.18
CA CYS A 66 4.16 -5.58 3.06
C CYS A 66 4.45 -4.38 2.14
N THR A 67 3.46 -3.50 1.96
CA THR A 67 3.63 -2.23 1.24
C THR A 67 4.57 -1.30 1.99
N LEU A 68 4.40 -1.13 3.31
CA LEU A 68 5.31 -0.35 4.16
C LEU A 68 6.76 -0.83 4.02
N LEU A 69 7.01 -2.13 4.18
CA LEU A 69 8.36 -2.71 4.03
C LEU A 69 8.97 -2.41 2.64
N SER A 70 8.14 -2.45 1.61
CA SER A 70 8.57 -2.18 0.23
C SER A 70 8.83 -0.69 -0.03
N VAL A 71 8.03 0.19 0.56
CA VAL A 71 8.21 1.65 0.52
C VAL A 71 9.48 2.05 1.27
N MET A 72 9.77 1.45 2.43
CA MET A 72 11.01 1.69 3.19
C MET A 72 12.26 1.39 2.37
N LEU A 73 12.23 0.43 1.43
CA LEU A 73 13.36 0.18 0.52
C LEU A 73 13.64 1.34 -0.45
N LYS A 74 12.70 2.26 -0.60
CA LYS A 74 12.87 3.48 -1.42
C LYS A 74 13.43 4.65 -0.63
N ASN A 75 13.49 4.51 0.71
CA ASN A 75 14.02 5.51 1.62
C ASN A 75 13.38 6.91 1.46
N PRO A 76 12.03 7.03 1.41
CA PRO A 76 11.38 8.33 1.25
C PRO A 76 11.63 9.23 2.47
N ALA A 77 11.47 10.55 2.28
CA ALA A 77 11.64 11.53 3.35
C ALA A 77 10.66 11.30 4.51
N LYS A 78 9.45 10.83 4.20
CA LYS A 78 8.42 10.60 5.20
C LYS A 78 7.45 9.49 4.78
N ILE A 79 7.05 8.65 5.75
CA ILE A 79 5.98 7.67 5.59
C ILE A 79 4.88 7.95 6.59
N ILE A 80 3.65 8.08 6.09
CA ILE A 80 2.44 8.26 6.89
C ILE A 80 1.54 7.05 6.66
N ILE A 81 1.02 6.45 7.73
CA ILE A 81 0.10 5.32 7.69
C ILE A 81 -1.24 5.74 8.26
N CYS A 82 -2.27 5.68 7.41
CA CYS A 82 -3.65 5.90 7.83
C CYS A 82 -4.29 4.55 8.19
N GLU A 83 -4.65 4.38 9.47
CA GLU A 83 -5.27 3.15 9.98
C GLU A 83 -6.29 3.51 11.08
N LYS A 84 -7.38 2.73 11.19
CA LYS A 84 -8.43 2.91 12.19
C LYS A 84 -8.35 1.93 13.37
N ASP A 85 -7.69 0.79 13.18
CA ASP A 85 -7.56 -0.25 14.20
C ASP A 85 -6.41 0.09 15.16
N GLU A 86 -6.74 0.34 16.43
CA GLU A 86 -5.77 0.72 17.46
C GLU A 86 -4.69 -0.33 17.69
N THR A 87 -5.01 -1.63 17.49
CA THR A 87 -4.03 -2.70 17.66
C THR A 87 -2.98 -2.66 16.56
N ARG A 88 -3.39 -2.39 15.33
CA ARG A 88 -2.49 -2.22 14.18
C ARG A 88 -1.66 -0.94 14.30
N ILE A 89 -2.28 0.16 14.73
CA ILE A 89 -1.56 1.42 15.00
C ILE A 89 -0.48 1.19 16.05
N ARG A 90 -0.80 0.51 17.15
CA ARG A 90 0.18 0.17 18.19
C ARG A 90 1.31 -0.69 17.64
N PHE A 91 0.99 -1.71 16.84
CA PHE A 91 1.99 -2.55 16.19
C PHE A 91 2.95 -1.73 15.31
N ILE A 92 2.42 -0.79 14.51
CA ILE A 92 3.25 0.10 13.68
C ILE A 92 4.17 0.94 14.57
N ASN A 93 3.63 1.61 15.58
CA ASN A 93 4.39 2.50 16.45
C ASN A 93 5.50 1.76 17.23
N GLU A 94 5.28 0.49 17.57
CA GLU A 94 6.26 -0.35 18.28
C GLU A 94 7.37 -0.88 17.35
N HIS A 95 7.04 -1.23 16.10
CA HIS A 95 7.98 -1.92 15.21
C HIS A 95 8.57 -1.02 14.13
N TYR A 96 7.91 0.10 13.82
CA TYR A 96 8.32 1.07 12.79
C TYR A 96 8.20 2.51 13.30
N PRO A 97 8.94 2.86 14.37
CA PRO A 97 8.78 4.16 15.08
C PRO A 97 9.13 5.38 14.21
N GLU A 98 9.79 5.18 13.09
CA GLU A 98 10.10 6.22 12.11
C GLU A 98 8.90 6.60 11.23
N THR A 99 7.81 5.81 11.28
CA THR A 99 6.58 6.13 10.53
C THR A 99 5.62 6.96 11.37
N LEU A 100 4.83 7.80 10.72
CA LEU A 100 3.75 8.53 11.36
C LEU A 100 2.43 7.79 11.18
N THR A 101 1.62 7.70 12.23
CA THR A 101 0.29 7.08 12.16
C THR A 101 -0.80 8.12 12.36
N VAL A 102 -1.93 7.95 11.67
CA VAL A 102 -3.06 8.87 11.73
C VAL A 102 -4.40 8.13 11.54
N SER A 103 -5.46 8.62 12.18
CA SER A 103 -6.82 8.13 11.96
C SER A 103 -7.36 8.56 10.58
N PRO A 104 -8.33 7.83 9.99
CA PRO A 104 -8.96 8.26 8.74
C PRO A 104 -9.62 9.64 8.82
N GLU A 105 -10.20 9.99 9.97
CA GLU A 105 -10.89 11.25 10.21
C GLU A 105 -9.94 12.45 10.14
N ASP A 106 -8.73 12.30 10.66
CA ASP A 106 -7.72 13.36 10.72
C ASP A 106 -6.75 13.33 9.54
N CYS A 107 -6.78 12.27 8.73
CA CYS A 107 -5.76 11.95 7.72
C CYS A 107 -5.48 13.10 6.76
N LYS A 108 -6.52 13.73 6.22
CA LYS A 108 -6.37 14.80 5.21
C LYS A 108 -5.61 16.00 5.75
N GLU A 109 -6.00 16.51 6.92
CA GLU A 109 -5.33 17.67 7.53
C GLU A 109 -3.93 17.29 8.05
N PHE A 110 -3.78 16.08 8.58
CA PHE A 110 -2.49 15.56 9.03
C PHE A 110 -1.48 15.46 7.88
N VAL A 111 -1.87 14.86 6.75
CA VAL A 111 -1.01 14.75 5.56
C VAL A 111 -0.65 16.13 5.04
N LYS A 112 -1.62 17.04 4.92
CA LYS A 112 -1.39 18.41 4.46
C LYS A 112 -0.38 19.17 5.32
N THR A 113 -0.44 18.98 6.64
CA THR A 113 0.45 19.67 7.59
C THR A 113 1.84 19.02 7.65
N ASN A 114 1.93 17.71 7.39
CA ASN A 114 3.17 16.94 7.50
C ASN A 114 3.88 16.69 6.18
N SER A 115 3.39 17.23 5.07
CA SER A 115 4.01 17.16 3.75
C SER A 115 4.50 18.54 3.30
N GLU A 116 5.50 18.56 2.45
CA GLU A 116 6.09 19.82 1.95
C GLU A 116 5.18 20.53 0.95
N HIS A 117 4.41 19.76 0.17
CA HIS A 117 3.59 20.28 -0.93
C HIS A 117 2.07 20.31 -0.63
N GLY A 118 1.68 20.24 0.66
CA GLY A 118 0.29 20.29 1.09
C GLY A 118 -0.56 19.05 0.71
N GLY A 119 0.09 17.92 0.50
CA GLY A 119 -0.45 16.61 0.20
C GLY A 119 0.65 15.60 -0.05
N ALA A 120 0.36 14.31 -0.03
CA ALA A 120 1.34 13.26 -0.26
C ALA A 120 1.78 13.22 -1.74
N ASP A 121 3.06 12.95 -1.97
CA ASP A 121 3.67 12.79 -3.30
C ASP A 121 3.27 11.47 -3.94
N ALA A 122 3.17 10.42 -3.14
CA ALA A 122 2.63 9.13 -3.52
C ALA A 122 1.62 8.63 -2.48
N VAL A 123 0.48 8.10 -2.95
CA VAL A 123 -0.55 7.52 -2.09
C VAL A 123 -0.81 6.09 -2.53
N LEU A 124 -0.68 5.14 -1.59
CA LEU A 124 -0.94 3.73 -1.82
C LEU A 124 -2.18 3.30 -1.02
N GLU A 125 -3.27 3.03 -1.73
CA GLU A 125 -4.54 2.60 -1.15
C GLU A 125 -4.57 1.07 -1.07
N VAL A 126 -4.49 0.52 0.14
CA VAL A 126 -4.39 -0.92 0.39
C VAL A 126 -5.46 -1.45 1.35
N ALA A 127 -6.46 -0.64 1.67
CA ALA A 127 -7.53 -0.99 2.61
C ALA A 127 -8.81 -1.50 1.93
N GLY A 128 -9.18 -0.96 0.77
CA GLY A 128 -10.36 -1.36 -0.01
C GLY A 128 -11.70 -1.02 0.62
N ALA A 129 -11.76 -0.11 1.59
CA ALA A 129 -13.03 0.33 2.16
C ALA A 129 -13.71 1.37 1.26
N GLU A 130 -15.04 1.49 1.36
CA GLU A 130 -15.84 2.36 0.48
C GLU A 130 -15.36 3.84 0.46
N SER A 131 -14.83 4.33 1.59
CA SER A 131 -14.35 5.72 1.72
C SER A 131 -12.88 5.92 1.36
N THR A 132 -12.07 4.85 1.24
CA THR A 132 -10.61 4.97 1.16
C THR A 132 -10.12 5.42 -0.20
N PHE A 133 -10.82 5.10 -1.28
CA PHE A 133 -10.49 5.64 -2.60
C PHE A 133 -10.61 7.18 -2.63
N LYS A 134 -11.73 7.70 -2.08
CA LYS A 134 -11.91 9.15 -1.98
C LYS A 134 -10.83 9.78 -1.13
N LEU A 135 -10.54 9.21 0.03
CA LEU A 135 -9.48 9.70 0.92
C LEU A 135 -8.11 9.72 0.21
N ALA A 136 -7.80 8.68 -0.58
CA ALA A 136 -6.53 8.57 -1.27
C ALA A 136 -6.28 9.75 -2.21
N TRP A 137 -7.20 10.03 -3.14
CA TRP A 137 -6.98 11.12 -4.08
C TRP A 137 -7.14 12.51 -3.43
N GLU A 138 -7.92 12.64 -2.35
CA GLU A 138 -8.01 13.90 -1.59
C GLU A 138 -6.71 14.25 -0.86
N CYS A 139 -6.02 13.25 -0.30
CA CYS A 139 -4.74 13.42 0.39
C CYS A 139 -3.54 13.61 -0.55
N ALA A 140 -3.67 13.25 -1.82
CA ALA A 140 -2.63 13.42 -2.83
C ALA A 140 -2.44 14.92 -3.17
N ARG A 141 -1.18 15.35 -3.32
CA ARG A 141 -0.89 16.70 -3.89
C ARG A 141 -1.21 16.75 -5.39
N PRO A 142 -1.23 17.93 -6.02
CA PRO A 142 -1.21 18.01 -7.48
C PRO A 142 0.01 17.31 -8.08
N ASN A 143 -0.19 16.62 -9.20
CA ASN A 143 0.80 15.76 -9.89
C ASN A 143 1.33 14.58 -9.07
N ALA A 144 0.57 14.12 -8.07
CA ALA A 144 0.92 12.92 -7.31
C ALA A 144 0.51 11.64 -8.03
N ILE A 145 1.12 10.52 -7.61
CA ILE A 145 0.71 9.18 -8.03
C ILE A 145 -0.21 8.58 -6.95
N VAL A 146 -1.38 8.08 -7.37
CA VAL A 146 -2.33 7.37 -6.51
C VAL A 146 -2.43 5.92 -6.97
N THR A 147 -1.80 5.02 -6.26
CA THR A 147 -1.78 3.58 -6.55
C THR A 147 -2.88 2.88 -5.77
N VAL A 148 -3.89 2.37 -6.49
CA VAL A 148 -4.97 1.59 -5.90
C VAL A 148 -4.59 0.11 -5.97
N VAL A 149 -4.41 -0.51 -4.83
CA VAL A 149 -3.96 -1.91 -4.68
C VAL A 149 -5.09 -2.81 -4.21
N ALA A 150 -5.92 -2.29 -3.31
CA ALA A 150 -6.98 -3.06 -2.70
C ALA A 150 -8.12 -3.39 -3.68
N LEU A 151 -8.80 -4.50 -3.42
CA LEU A 151 -10.04 -4.87 -4.08
C LEU A 151 -11.23 -4.22 -3.37
N TYR A 152 -12.18 -3.72 -4.14
CA TYR A 152 -13.40 -3.12 -3.63
C TYR A 152 -14.60 -4.02 -3.93
N ASP A 153 -15.48 -4.20 -2.95
CA ASP A 153 -16.72 -4.98 -3.12
C ASP A 153 -17.74 -4.26 -4.01
N LYS A 154 -17.65 -2.94 -4.13
CA LYS A 154 -18.56 -2.10 -4.91
C LYS A 154 -17.80 -1.20 -5.88
N ALA A 155 -18.47 -0.81 -6.96
CA ALA A 155 -17.96 0.18 -7.89
C ALA A 155 -17.63 1.50 -7.17
N GLN A 156 -16.47 2.06 -7.45
CA GLN A 156 -16.05 3.35 -6.95
C GLN A 156 -16.33 4.44 -7.99
N MET A 157 -16.81 5.58 -7.52
CA MET A 157 -17.03 6.74 -8.38
C MET A 157 -15.70 7.45 -8.61
N LEU A 158 -15.39 7.74 -9.86
CA LEU A 158 -14.26 8.58 -10.24
C LEU A 158 -14.75 10.02 -10.46
N PRO A 159 -14.61 10.94 -9.50
CA PRO A 159 -15.14 12.30 -9.58
C PRO A 159 -14.21 13.19 -10.43
N LEU A 160 -14.21 12.98 -11.74
CA LEU A 160 -13.31 13.66 -12.67
C LEU A 160 -13.29 15.19 -12.54
N PRO A 161 -14.43 15.90 -12.34
CA PRO A 161 -14.39 17.34 -12.15
C PRO A 161 -13.54 17.78 -10.95
N ASP A 162 -13.62 17.05 -9.84
CA ASP A 162 -12.88 17.37 -8.60
C ASP A 162 -11.40 16.99 -8.70
N MET A 163 -11.09 15.94 -9.49
CA MET A 163 -9.73 15.42 -9.68
C MET A 163 -8.97 16.18 -10.78
N TYR A 164 -9.67 16.82 -11.70
CA TYR A 164 -9.07 17.50 -12.85
C TYR A 164 -7.96 18.49 -12.47
N GLY A 165 -8.20 19.32 -11.44
CA GLY A 165 -7.23 20.31 -10.98
C GLY A 165 -5.98 19.71 -10.30
N LYS A 166 -5.98 18.41 -9.99
CA LYS A 166 -4.85 17.74 -9.33
C LYS A 166 -3.90 17.06 -10.33
N ASN A 167 -4.32 16.78 -11.57
CA ASN A 167 -3.50 16.11 -12.58
C ASN A 167 -2.84 14.85 -12.03
N LEU A 168 -3.62 13.95 -11.42
CA LEU A 168 -3.13 12.71 -10.79
C LEU A 168 -2.81 11.63 -11.83
N THR A 169 -1.84 10.80 -11.51
CA THR A 169 -1.52 9.55 -12.22
C THR A 169 -2.01 8.36 -11.43
#